data_ce5316f2c7c5296c5b2c63d90058fd24
#
_entry.id   ce5316f2c7c5296c5b2c63d90058fd24
#
_cell.length_a   1.000
_cell.length_b   1.000
_cell.length_c   1.000
_cell.angle_alpha   90.00
_cell.angle_beta   90.00
_cell.angle_gamma   90.00
#
_symmetry.space_group_name_H-M   'P 1'
#
loop_
_entity.id
_entity.type
_entity.pdbx_description
1 polymer ?
#
loop_
_entity_poly.entity_id
_entity_poly.type
_entity_poly.pdbx_seq_one_letter_code
_entity_poly.pdbx_strand_id
1 'polypeptide(L)'
;MSNLINLLDTYKGEKRKLYPLTPSQMGVYLSCMHNPKGTMYNIPCTYVFDSGSLDTDRLINAVRKAVDNHPVMKIFIDNSTGSPMMKPRDSVEFDIPVVQVDNLEQAGKDFVKPFELEKDVLFRFAVFECGDKSMFAMDLHHIISDGTSVSVICNDIALAYDGKELEPEKFSQLDLSVFEEKLEETEEYQKSKNYYDSIFSAVESKSEITEDFAEDSEVEDKPNGSFELSTNGKFSVEDVRNFALANQITPYTVFLGAYEYAVAKFTNQSETTVCTVTHGRFD
;
A
#
# COMPACT_ATOMS: atom_id res chain seq x y z
N MET A 1 5.78 -12.77 19.49
CA MET A 1 5.54 -11.31 19.37
C MET A 1 6.46 -10.48 20.26
N SER A 2 6.53 -10.68 21.57
CA SER A 2 7.40 -9.85 22.45
C SER A 2 8.88 -9.74 22.01
N ASN A 3 9.48 -10.80 21.50
CA ASN A 3 10.89 -10.78 21.06
C ASN A 3 11.13 -9.95 19.80
N LEU A 4 10.18 -9.96 18.85
CA LEU A 4 10.30 -9.17 17.61
C LEU A 4 10.12 -7.68 17.86
N ILE A 5 9.18 -7.30 18.73
CA ILE A 5 9.00 -5.90 19.14
C ILE A 5 10.25 -5.37 19.86
N ASN A 6 10.84 -6.19 20.76
CA ASN A 6 12.08 -5.83 21.45
C ASN A 6 13.25 -5.67 20.46
N LEU A 7 13.30 -6.49 19.41
CA LEU A 7 14.31 -6.39 18.38
C LEU A 7 14.12 -5.12 17.54
N LEU A 8 12.87 -4.79 17.16
CA LEU A 8 12.56 -3.54 16.48
C LEU A 8 12.93 -2.31 17.33
N ASP A 9 12.62 -2.33 18.64
CA ASP A 9 13.04 -1.28 19.59
C ASP A 9 14.57 -1.10 19.63
N THR A 10 15.35 -2.14 19.40
CA THR A 10 16.82 -2.08 19.38
C THR A 10 17.36 -1.24 18.21
N TYR A 11 16.68 -1.24 17.08
CA TYR A 11 17.11 -0.51 15.88
C TYR A 11 16.39 0.82 15.69
N LYS A 12 15.47 1.16 16.58
CA LYS A 12 14.71 2.41 16.54
C LYS A 12 15.63 3.62 16.56
N GLY A 13 15.45 4.51 15.57
CA GLY A 13 16.18 5.77 15.46
C GLY A 13 17.65 5.61 15.05
N GLU A 14 18.05 4.44 14.54
CA GLU A 14 19.38 4.28 13.94
C GLU A 14 19.53 5.21 12.74
N LYS A 15 20.47 6.15 12.81
CA LYS A 15 20.67 7.14 11.76
C LYS A 15 21.66 6.62 10.72
N ARG A 16 21.18 6.46 9.49
CA ARG A 16 21.97 6.11 8.30
C ARG A 16 21.83 7.18 7.22
N LYS A 17 22.80 7.28 6.35
CA LYS A 17 22.69 8.11 5.13
C LYS A 17 21.77 7.48 4.08
N LEU A 18 21.79 6.16 4.01
CA LEU A 18 20.99 5.33 3.11
C LEU A 18 20.42 4.15 3.91
N TYR A 19 19.19 3.81 3.64
CA TYR A 19 18.47 2.68 4.25
C TYR A 19 18.10 1.67 3.15
N PRO A 20 18.20 0.38 3.38
CA PRO A 20 17.79 -0.61 2.39
C PRO A 20 16.30 -0.49 2.08
N LEU A 21 15.90 -0.83 0.85
CA LEU A 21 14.50 -1.13 0.59
C LEU A 21 14.13 -2.43 1.31
N THR A 22 12.95 -2.48 1.92
CA THR A 22 12.40 -3.76 2.37
C THR A 22 12.15 -4.69 1.18
N PRO A 23 12.05 -6.01 1.34
CA PRO A 23 11.74 -6.93 0.25
C PRO A 23 10.48 -6.54 -0.53
N SER A 24 9.43 -6.07 0.17
CA SER A 24 8.20 -5.58 -0.47
C SER A 24 8.44 -4.33 -1.30
N GLN A 25 9.20 -3.36 -0.80
CA GLN A 25 9.56 -2.16 -1.54
C GLN A 25 10.44 -2.47 -2.75
N MET A 26 11.35 -3.44 -2.63
CA MET A 26 12.18 -3.90 -3.74
C MET A 26 11.34 -4.51 -4.86
N GLY A 27 10.32 -5.32 -4.52
CA GLY A 27 9.38 -5.86 -5.49
C GLY A 27 8.62 -4.77 -6.25
N VAL A 28 8.12 -3.74 -5.53
CA VAL A 28 7.46 -2.57 -6.13
C VAL A 28 8.44 -1.80 -7.04
N TYR A 29 9.66 -1.55 -6.57
CA TYR A 29 10.69 -0.86 -7.35
C TYR A 29 10.99 -1.57 -8.67
N LEU A 30 11.27 -2.87 -8.63
CA LEU A 30 11.58 -3.67 -9.83
C LEU A 30 10.40 -3.69 -10.82
N SER A 31 9.19 -3.80 -10.33
CA SER A 31 7.99 -3.74 -11.16
C SER A 31 7.83 -2.37 -11.86
N CYS A 32 8.09 -1.27 -11.14
CA CYS A 32 8.07 0.07 -11.72
C CYS A 32 9.18 0.27 -12.76
N MET A 33 10.37 -0.31 -12.54
CA MET A 33 11.45 -0.26 -13.53
C MET A 33 11.13 -1.02 -14.82
N HIS A 34 10.33 -2.09 -14.70
CA HIS A 34 9.84 -2.83 -15.88
C HIS A 34 8.80 -2.03 -16.69
N ASN A 35 7.93 -1.27 -16.00
CA ASN A 35 6.94 -0.38 -16.65
C ASN A 35 6.99 1.05 -16.06
N PRO A 36 7.97 1.87 -16.44
CA PRO A 36 8.19 3.19 -15.83
C PRO A 36 7.13 4.24 -16.17
N LYS A 37 6.25 3.95 -17.12
CA LYS A 37 5.09 4.81 -17.47
C LYS A 37 3.77 4.33 -16.85
N GLY A 38 3.81 3.23 -16.12
CA GLY A 38 2.64 2.67 -15.46
C GLY A 38 2.24 3.45 -14.21
N THR A 39 0.96 3.40 -13.90
CA THR A 39 0.38 3.98 -12.67
C THR A 39 -0.18 2.90 -11.74
N MET A 40 0.20 1.64 -11.93
CA MET A 40 -0.31 0.50 -11.16
C MET A 40 -0.03 0.62 -9.66
N TYR A 41 1.07 1.27 -9.30
CA TYR A 41 1.48 1.50 -7.92
C TYR A 41 1.16 2.90 -7.39
N ASN A 42 0.30 3.65 -8.10
CA ASN A 42 -0.29 4.86 -7.55
C ASN A 42 -1.47 4.48 -6.65
N ILE A 43 -1.65 5.22 -5.56
CA ILE A 43 -2.78 5.10 -4.63
C ILE A 43 -3.54 6.43 -4.64
N PRO A 44 -4.40 6.66 -5.64
CA PRO A 44 -5.19 7.87 -5.70
C PRO A 44 -6.36 7.82 -4.72
N CYS A 45 -6.56 8.91 -4.00
CA CYS A 45 -7.71 9.12 -3.12
C CYS A 45 -8.29 10.51 -3.36
N THR A 46 -9.62 10.61 -3.40
CA THR A 46 -10.31 11.88 -3.56
C THR A 46 -11.44 12.04 -2.56
N TYR A 47 -11.61 13.26 -2.06
CA TYR A 47 -12.67 13.64 -1.13
C TYR A 47 -13.38 14.88 -1.67
N VAL A 48 -14.68 14.78 -1.85
CA VAL A 48 -15.51 15.87 -2.38
C VAL A 48 -16.27 16.55 -1.25
N PHE A 49 -16.26 17.87 -1.25
CA PHE A 49 -16.88 18.73 -0.26
C PHE A 49 -17.79 19.74 -0.94
N ASP A 50 -18.78 20.25 -0.20
CA ASP A 50 -19.56 21.41 -0.63
C ASP A 50 -18.67 22.67 -0.57
N SER A 51 -18.80 23.55 -1.54
CA SER A 51 -18.03 24.82 -1.60
C SER A 51 -18.28 25.65 -0.32
N GLY A 52 -17.18 26.17 0.23
CA GLY A 52 -17.21 26.94 1.47
C GLY A 52 -17.28 26.09 2.76
N SER A 53 -17.42 24.77 2.66
CA SER A 53 -17.32 23.88 3.83
C SER A 53 -15.87 23.54 4.19
N LEU A 54 -14.93 23.78 3.26
CA LEU A 54 -13.51 23.51 3.40
C LEU A 54 -12.73 24.82 3.33
N ASP A 55 -11.93 25.10 4.37
CA ASP A 55 -10.93 26.15 4.35
C ASP A 55 -9.67 25.60 3.66
N THR A 56 -9.45 25.99 2.42
CA THR A 56 -8.37 25.49 1.57
C THR A 56 -6.98 25.83 2.12
N ASP A 57 -6.76 27.03 2.65
CA ASP A 57 -5.48 27.42 3.21
C ASP A 57 -5.16 26.60 4.47
N ARG A 58 -6.17 26.39 5.28
CA ARG A 58 -6.07 25.53 6.48
C ARG A 58 -5.78 24.09 6.12
N LEU A 59 -6.41 23.56 5.06
CA LEU A 59 -6.14 22.21 4.54
C LEU A 59 -4.70 22.08 4.04
N ILE A 60 -4.22 23.03 3.25
CA ILE A 60 -2.84 23.05 2.73
C ILE A 60 -1.85 23.02 3.89
N ASN A 61 -2.08 23.84 4.93
CA ASN A 61 -1.23 23.85 6.12
C ASN A 61 -1.30 22.51 6.89
N ALA A 62 -2.46 21.89 6.98
CA ALA A 62 -2.64 20.59 7.61
C ALA A 62 -1.90 19.48 6.86
N VAL A 63 -1.99 19.46 5.53
CA VAL A 63 -1.24 18.52 4.68
C VAL A 63 0.28 18.66 4.89
N ARG A 64 0.80 19.90 4.92
CA ARG A 64 2.23 20.14 5.17
C ARG A 64 2.69 19.60 6.53
N LYS A 65 1.90 19.83 7.58
CA LYS A 65 2.16 19.28 8.91
C LYS A 65 2.16 17.76 8.94
N ALA A 66 1.18 17.14 8.28
CA ALA A 66 1.11 15.69 8.19
C ALA A 66 2.32 15.10 7.44
N VAL A 67 2.72 15.68 6.30
CA VAL A 67 3.93 15.27 5.56
C VAL A 67 5.19 15.40 6.43
N ASP A 68 5.32 16.49 7.19
CA ASP A 68 6.46 16.69 8.09
C ASP A 68 6.52 15.67 9.24
N ASN A 69 5.36 15.20 9.70
CA ASN A 69 5.23 14.21 10.78
C ASN A 69 5.66 12.79 10.36
N HIS A 70 5.63 12.48 9.05
CA HIS A 70 5.91 11.15 8.52
C HIS A 70 7.26 11.09 7.79
N PRO A 71 8.34 10.52 8.40
CA PRO A 71 9.67 10.45 7.78
C PRO A 71 9.68 9.77 6.41
N VAL A 72 8.83 8.75 6.19
CA VAL A 72 8.72 8.04 4.91
C VAL A 72 8.27 8.95 3.76
N MET A 73 7.51 10.00 4.04
CA MET A 73 7.09 10.97 3.02
C MET A 73 8.27 11.83 2.52
N LYS A 74 9.37 11.88 3.27
CA LYS A 74 10.56 12.70 2.96
C LYS A 74 11.73 11.88 2.43
N ILE A 75 11.47 10.68 1.89
CA ILE A 75 12.52 9.86 1.28
C ILE A 75 12.60 10.05 -0.24
N PHE A 76 13.75 9.73 -0.77
CA PHE A 76 14.03 9.53 -2.20
C PHE A 76 14.61 8.15 -2.41
N ILE A 77 14.45 7.62 -3.61
CA ILE A 77 15.16 6.40 -4.00
C ILE A 77 16.48 6.81 -4.64
N ASP A 78 17.58 6.40 -4.04
CA ASP A 78 18.95 6.64 -4.53
C ASP A 78 19.53 5.32 -5.04
N ASN A 79 19.80 5.24 -6.34
CA ASN A 79 20.38 4.08 -7.00
C ASN A 79 21.84 4.32 -7.44
N SER A 80 22.50 5.34 -6.91
CA SER A 80 23.87 5.72 -7.29
C SER A 80 24.92 4.65 -7.01
N THR A 81 24.62 3.71 -6.11
CA THR A 81 25.50 2.59 -5.74
C THR A 81 25.25 1.32 -6.56
N GLY A 82 24.28 1.34 -7.48
CA GLY A 82 23.83 0.16 -8.24
C GLY A 82 22.85 -0.74 -7.49
N SER A 83 22.46 -0.35 -6.27
CA SER A 83 21.38 -0.96 -5.49
C SER A 83 20.46 0.16 -4.99
N PRO A 84 19.15 0.08 -5.26
CA PRO A 84 18.22 1.13 -4.84
C PRO A 84 18.09 1.16 -3.31
N MET A 85 18.21 2.36 -2.74
CA MET A 85 18.19 2.61 -1.31
C MET A 85 17.26 3.79 -1.01
N MET A 86 16.66 3.80 0.17
CA MET A 86 15.93 4.98 0.67
C MET A 86 16.93 6.00 1.23
N LYS A 87 16.82 7.25 0.76
CA LYS A 87 17.59 8.38 1.23
C LYS A 87 16.68 9.39 1.91
N PRO A 88 16.71 9.51 3.24
CA PRO A 88 15.89 10.47 3.94
C PRO A 88 16.40 11.90 3.72
N ARG A 89 15.48 12.86 3.78
CA ARG A 89 15.74 14.31 3.81
C ARG A 89 15.09 14.93 5.04
N ASP A 90 15.66 16.02 5.54
CA ASP A 90 15.09 16.75 6.68
C ASP A 90 13.77 17.43 6.29
N SER A 91 13.67 17.90 5.04
CA SER A 91 12.47 18.52 4.48
C SER A 91 12.31 18.18 3.01
N VAL A 92 11.11 18.33 2.51
CA VAL A 92 10.75 18.19 1.10
C VAL A 92 9.93 19.41 0.66
N GLU A 93 10.29 19.98 -0.49
CA GLU A 93 9.50 21.04 -1.12
C GLU A 93 8.51 20.42 -2.08
N PHE A 94 7.23 20.83 -1.97
CA PHE A 94 6.16 20.39 -2.84
C PHE A 94 5.04 21.43 -2.90
N ASP A 95 4.33 21.44 -4.01
CA ASP A 95 3.18 22.31 -4.25
C ASP A 95 1.88 21.55 -3.99
N ILE A 96 0.87 22.30 -3.56
CA ILE A 96 -0.52 21.85 -3.46
C ILE A 96 -1.35 22.85 -4.27
N PRO A 97 -1.46 22.65 -5.59
CA PRO A 97 -2.19 23.58 -6.45
C PRO A 97 -3.69 23.59 -6.14
N VAL A 98 -4.28 24.78 -6.20
CA VAL A 98 -5.73 24.99 -6.18
C VAL A 98 -6.13 25.36 -7.61
N VAL A 99 -6.95 24.52 -8.25
CA VAL A 99 -7.23 24.62 -9.68
C VAL A 99 -8.73 24.66 -9.93
N GLN A 100 -9.19 25.68 -10.68
CA GLN A 100 -10.56 25.72 -11.18
C GLN A 100 -10.72 24.75 -12.34
N VAL A 101 -11.75 23.92 -12.30
CA VAL A 101 -12.03 22.91 -13.32
C VAL A 101 -13.52 22.86 -13.65
N ASP A 102 -13.85 22.35 -14.83
CA ASP A 102 -15.24 22.18 -15.27
C ASP A 102 -15.81 20.79 -14.87
N ASN A 103 -14.94 19.82 -14.53
CA ASN A 103 -15.35 18.46 -14.21
C ASN A 103 -14.37 17.83 -13.20
N LEU A 104 -14.85 17.56 -11.99
CA LEU A 104 -14.05 16.96 -10.91
C LEU A 104 -13.62 15.52 -11.22
N GLU A 105 -14.47 14.71 -11.84
CA GLU A 105 -14.15 13.32 -12.17
C GLU A 105 -12.99 13.26 -13.18
N GLN A 106 -13.05 14.11 -14.22
CA GLN A 106 -11.97 14.19 -15.21
C GLN A 106 -10.68 14.72 -14.58
N ALA A 107 -10.77 15.77 -13.74
CA ALA A 107 -9.62 16.31 -13.02
C ALA A 107 -8.95 15.25 -12.13
N GLY A 108 -9.74 14.43 -11.43
CA GLY A 108 -9.23 13.31 -10.64
C GLY A 108 -8.51 12.26 -11.48
N LYS A 109 -9.02 11.92 -12.66
CA LYS A 109 -8.33 11.00 -13.59
C LYS A 109 -7.03 11.58 -14.12
N ASP A 110 -7.03 12.86 -14.52
CA ASP A 110 -5.85 13.54 -15.08
C ASP A 110 -4.78 13.85 -14.02
N PHE A 111 -5.16 13.83 -12.75
CA PHE A 111 -4.25 14.04 -11.62
C PHE A 111 -3.29 12.87 -11.41
N VAL A 112 -3.74 11.65 -11.68
CA VAL A 112 -2.94 10.43 -11.53
C VAL A 112 -1.95 10.33 -12.67
N LYS A 113 -0.65 10.36 -12.34
CA LYS A 113 0.45 10.30 -13.33
C LYS A 113 1.54 9.38 -12.82
N PRO A 114 2.33 8.74 -13.70
CA PRO A 114 3.50 7.98 -13.29
C PRO A 114 4.41 8.79 -12.37
N PHE A 115 5.12 8.10 -11.48
CA PHE A 115 6.20 8.65 -10.67
C PHE A 115 7.55 8.17 -11.20
N GLU A 116 8.52 9.07 -11.34
CA GLU A 116 9.91 8.73 -11.54
C GLU A 116 10.58 8.53 -10.16
N LEU A 117 10.69 7.28 -9.69
CA LEU A 117 11.02 6.94 -8.30
C LEU A 117 12.34 7.56 -7.81
N GLU A 118 13.32 7.75 -8.70
CA GLU A 118 14.63 8.30 -8.37
C GLU A 118 14.70 9.84 -8.45
N LYS A 119 13.60 10.50 -8.90
CA LYS A 119 13.58 11.95 -9.10
C LYS A 119 12.47 12.66 -8.36
N ASP A 120 11.27 12.07 -8.41
CA ASP A 120 10.07 12.72 -7.90
C ASP A 120 9.96 12.65 -6.38
N VAL A 121 9.22 13.60 -5.82
CA VAL A 121 8.54 13.41 -4.53
C VAL A 121 7.46 12.36 -4.76
N LEU A 122 7.41 11.33 -3.91
CA LEU A 122 6.60 10.13 -4.16
C LEU A 122 5.14 10.28 -3.70
N PHE A 123 4.66 11.51 -3.71
CA PHE A 123 3.27 11.87 -3.45
C PHE A 123 2.89 13.15 -4.20
N ARG A 124 1.59 13.36 -4.40
CA ARG A 124 1.00 14.60 -4.93
C ARG A 124 -0.27 14.93 -4.17
N PHE A 125 -0.52 16.22 -4.02
CA PHE A 125 -1.76 16.74 -3.47
C PHE A 125 -2.27 17.88 -4.35
N ALA A 126 -3.58 18.01 -4.47
CA ALA A 126 -4.21 19.14 -5.15
C ALA A 126 -5.61 19.42 -4.58
N VAL A 127 -6.10 20.63 -4.78
CA VAL A 127 -7.49 20.99 -4.57
C VAL A 127 -8.07 21.41 -5.92
N PHE A 128 -9.16 20.80 -6.32
CA PHE A 128 -9.92 21.16 -7.51
C PHE A 128 -11.23 21.80 -7.11
N GLU A 129 -11.57 22.93 -7.73
CA GLU A 129 -12.80 23.66 -7.47
C GLU A 129 -13.68 23.65 -8.73
N CYS A 130 -14.95 23.28 -8.57
CA CYS A 130 -15.92 23.17 -9.66
C CYS A 130 -17.31 23.62 -9.19
N GLY A 131 -17.70 24.85 -9.53
CA GLY A 131 -18.99 25.40 -9.13
C GLY A 131 -19.18 25.43 -7.60
N ASP A 132 -20.14 24.66 -7.11
CA ASP A 132 -20.47 24.54 -5.69
C ASP A 132 -19.77 23.36 -4.99
N LYS A 133 -18.78 22.75 -5.61
CA LYS A 133 -18.01 21.61 -5.07
C LYS A 133 -16.51 21.89 -5.09
N SER A 134 -15.83 21.35 -4.09
CA SER A 134 -14.36 21.25 -4.04
C SER A 134 -13.96 19.82 -3.84
N MET A 135 -12.84 19.40 -4.46
CA MET A 135 -12.29 18.08 -4.31
C MET A 135 -10.83 18.18 -3.83
N PHE A 136 -10.53 17.61 -2.69
CA PHE A 136 -9.16 17.33 -2.30
C PHE A 136 -8.72 16.01 -2.92
N ALA A 137 -7.63 16.04 -3.66
CA ALA A 137 -7.04 14.89 -4.32
C ALA A 137 -5.65 14.60 -3.73
N MET A 138 -5.39 13.33 -3.51
CA MET A 138 -4.13 12.79 -3.01
C MET A 138 -3.73 11.60 -3.89
N ASP A 139 -2.47 11.53 -4.29
CA ASP A 139 -1.88 10.41 -5.01
C ASP A 139 -0.55 10.05 -4.34
N LEU A 140 -0.47 8.87 -3.74
CA LEU A 140 0.70 8.36 -3.06
C LEU A 140 1.29 7.18 -3.82
N HIS A 141 2.61 7.07 -3.88
CA HIS A 141 3.23 5.89 -4.47
C HIS A 141 3.29 4.73 -3.47
N HIS A 142 2.99 3.51 -3.92
CA HIS A 142 2.90 2.32 -3.08
C HIS A 142 4.25 1.92 -2.42
N ILE A 143 5.38 2.46 -2.91
CA ILE A 143 6.71 2.23 -2.31
C ILE A 143 6.88 2.93 -0.96
N ILE A 144 6.08 3.99 -0.68
CA ILE A 144 6.07 4.75 0.58
C ILE A 144 4.78 4.58 1.39
N SER A 145 3.79 3.88 0.86
CA SER A 145 2.45 3.82 1.46
C SER A 145 1.70 2.54 1.10
N ASP A 146 0.71 2.22 1.90
CA ASP A 146 -0.29 1.17 1.67
C ASP A 146 -1.68 1.68 2.07
N GLY A 147 -2.71 0.85 1.97
CA GLY A 147 -4.08 1.24 2.34
C GLY A 147 -4.21 1.69 3.80
N THR A 148 -3.44 1.12 4.72
CA THR A 148 -3.43 1.54 6.13
C THR A 148 -2.71 2.89 6.27
N SER A 149 -1.60 3.09 5.58
CA SER A 149 -0.87 4.37 5.55
C SER A 149 -1.75 5.52 5.06
N VAL A 150 -2.59 5.29 4.04
CA VAL A 150 -3.57 6.28 3.58
C VAL A 150 -4.51 6.70 4.72
N SER A 151 -5.02 5.75 5.49
CA SER A 151 -5.90 6.05 6.62
C SER A 151 -5.18 6.84 7.71
N VAL A 152 -3.91 6.53 7.99
CA VAL A 152 -3.08 7.25 8.97
C VAL A 152 -2.84 8.69 8.51
N ILE A 153 -2.39 8.90 7.27
CA ILE A 153 -2.11 10.25 6.75
C ILE A 153 -3.38 11.11 6.70
N CYS A 154 -4.53 10.53 6.31
CA CYS A 154 -5.81 11.22 6.30
C CYS A 154 -6.26 11.64 7.71
N ASN A 155 -6.07 10.76 8.71
CA ASN A 155 -6.35 11.08 10.11
C ASN A 155 -5.47 12.24 10.61
N ASP A 156 -4.18 12.21 10.30
CA ASP A 156 -3.25 13.26 10.71
C ASP A 156 -3.57 14.59 10.01
N ILE A 157 -3.94 14.57 8.73
CA ILE A 157 -4.44 15.76 8.03
C ILE A 157 -5.67 16.31 8.75
N ALA A 158 -6.64 15.46 9.12
CA ALA A 158 -7.84 15.90 9.81
C ALA A 158 -7.54 16.48 11.21
N LEU A 159 -6.66 15.83 11.98
CA LEU A 159 -6.22 16.33 13.30
C LEU A 159 -5.51 17.69 13.17
N ALA A 160 -4.58 17.82 12.22
CA ALA A 160 -3.88 19.07 11.96
C ALA A 160 -4.82 20.17 11.45
N TYR A 161 -5.81 19.82 10.63
CA TYR A 161 -6.87 20.72 10.19
C TYR A 161 -7.70 21.23 11.37
N ASP A 162 -8.00 20.38 12.35
CA ASP A 162 -8.66 20.77 13.62
C ASP A 162 -7.76 21.57 14.56
N GLY A 163 -6.50 21.80 14.20
CA GLY A 163 -5.53 22.55 15.02
C GLY A 163 -4.94 21.73 16.16
N LYS A 164 -5.07 20.40 16.11
CA LYS A 164 -4.47 19.49 17.09
C LYS A 164 -3.00 19.26 16.76
N GLU A 165 -2.20 18.97 17.79
CA GLU A 165 -0.83 18.51 17.61
C GLU A 165 -0.83 17.05 17.14
N LEU A 166 0.12 16.74 16.25
CA LEU A 166 0.32 15.38 15.76
C LEU A 166 1.32 14.66 16.64
N GLU A 167 1.02 13.42 17.00
CA GLU A 167 1.98 12.57 17.69
C GLU A 167 3.01 12.04 16.70
N PRO A 168 4.32 12.06 17.02
CA PRO A 168 5.34 11.49 16.16
C PRO A 168 5.17 9.97 16.04
N GLU A 169 5.55 9.42 14.90
CA GLU A 169 5.54 7.97 14.68
C GLU A 169 6.39 7.26 15.76
N LYS A 170 5.84 6.19 16.33
CA LYS A 170 6.58 5.35 17.26
C LYS A 170 7.72 4.62 16.55
N PHE A 171 7.46 4.11 15.37
CA PHE A 171 8.40 3.46 14.46
C PHE A 171 8.15 3.98 13.06
N SER A 172 9.21 4.33 12.36
CA SER A 172 9.16 4.75 10.96
C SER A 172 9.44 3.59 10.02
N GLN A 173 9.13 3.77 8.74
CA GLN A 173 9.53 2.82 7.69
C GLN A 173 11.06 2.64 7.62
N LEU A 174 11.83 3.65 8.02
CA LEU A 174 13.29 3.57 8.07
C LEU A 174 13.76 2.60 9.16
N ASP A 175 13.11 2.64 10.34
CA ASP A 175 13.39 1.70 11.44
C ASP A 175 13.04 0.27 11.01
N LEU A 176 11.88 0.11 10.34
CA LEU A 176 11.45 -1.19 9.83
C LEU A 176 12.44 -1.76 8.81
N SER A 177 12.98 -0.94 7.92
CA SER A 177 13.92 -1.42 6.91
C SER A 177 15.23 -1.92 7.51
N VAL A 178 15.73 -1.27 8.56
CA VAL A 178 16.91 -1.74 9.32
C VAL A 178 16.59 -3.03 10.08
N PHE A 179 15.40 -3.09 10.70
CA PHE A 179 14.94 -4.31 11.38
C PHE A 179 14.85 -5.49 10.42
N GLU A 180 14.24 -5.34 9.24
CA GLU A 180 14.12 -6.41 8.25
C GLU A 180 15.47 -6.87 7.70
N GLU A 181 16.43 -5.95 7.48
CA GLU A 181 17.79 -6.28 7.12
C GLU A 181 18.46 -7.20 8.18
N LYS A 182 18.16 -6.96 9.46
CA LYS A 182 18.74 -7.74 10.58
C LYS A 182 17.94 -8.97 10.95
N LEU A 183 16.69 -9.04 10.53
CA LEU A 183 15.79 -10.13 10.86
C LEU A 183 16.33 -11.48 10.33
N GLU A 184 16.95 -11.50 9.15
CA GLU A 184 17.51 -12.72 8.55
C GLU A 184 18.64 -13.36 9.38
N GLU A 185 19.32 -12.56 10.21
CA GLU A 185 20.38 -13.03 11.11
C GLU A 185 19.83 -13.70 12.38
N THR A 186 18.51 -13.65 12.62
CA THR A 186 17.88 -14.14 13.84
C THR A 186 17.53 -15.64 13.79
N GLU A 187 17.54 -16.28 14.97
CA GLU A 187 17.08 -17.66 15.08
C GLU A 187 15.60 -17.85 14.74
N GLU A 188 14.77 -16.85 15.05
CA GLU A 188 13.35 -16.83 14.74
C GLU A 188 13.10 -16.87 13.24
N TYR A 189 13.84 -16.08 12.48
CA TYR A 189 13.78 -16.12 11.02
C TYR A 189 14.19 -17.48 10.47
N GLN A 190 15.30 -18.04 10.94
CA GLN A 190 15.78 -19.35 10.51
C GLN A 190 14.78 -20.46 10.84
N LYS A 191 14.12 -20.41 11.99
CA LYS A 191 13.03 -21.35 12.35
C LYS A 191 11.85 -21.23 11.41
N SER A 192 11.40 -19.99 11.14
CA SER A 192 10.29 -19.72 10.21
C SER A 192 10.65 -20.18 8.79
N LYS A 193 11.85 -19.84 8.32
CA LYS A 193 12.34 -20.29 7.01
C LYS A 193 12.34 -21.80 6.88
N ASN A 194 12.91 -22.52 7.85
CA ASN A 194 12.94 -23.99 7.84
C ASN A 194 11.53 -24.59 7.85
N TYR A 195 10.59 -23.99 8.58
CA TYR A 195 9.20 -24.42 8.60
C TYR A 195 8.57 -24.30 7.20
N TYR A 196 8.68 -23.14 6.56
CA TYR A 196 8.13 -22.93 5.23
C TYR A 196 8.84 -23.76 4.15
N ASP A 197 10.17 -23.87 4.21
CA ASP A 197 10.93 -24.75 3.32
C ASP A 197 10.44 -26.21 3.41
N SER A 198 10.12 -26.69 4.62
CA SER A 198 9.59 -28.04 4.82
C SER A 198 8.19 -28.24 4.22
N ILE A 199 7.34 -27.23 4.29
CA ILE A 199 5.99 -27.26 3.70
C ILE A 199 6.09 -27.21 2.17
N PHE A 200 6.82 -26.24 1.63
CA PHE A 200 6.86 -26.03 0.18
C PHE A 200 7.69 -27.08 -0.57
N SER A 201 8.67 -27.72 0.10
CA SER A 201 9.39 -28.84 -0.51
C SER A 201 8.52 -30.07 -0.79
N ALA A 202 7.37 -30.18 -0.13
CA ALA A 202 6.39 -31.24 -0.33
C ALA A 202 5.35 -30.90 -1.41
N VAL A 203 5.32 -29.66 -1.91
CA VAL A 203 4.37 -29.24 -2.94
C VAL A 203 4.86 -29.68 -4.32
N GLU A 204 4.21 -30.71 -4.89
CA GLU A 204 4.61 -31.31 -6.17
C GLU A 204 4.19 -30.49 -7.40
N SER A 205 3.17 -29.62 -7.27
CA SER A 205 2.64 -28.86 -8.40
C SER A 205 2.13 -27.49 -7.98
N LYS A 206 2.23 -26.53 -8.90
CA LYS A 206 1.59 -25.21 -8.73
C LYS A 206 0.09 -25.34 -8.90
N SER A 207 -0.66 -24.58 -8.11
CA SER A 207 -2.11 -24.45 -8.25
C SER A 207 -2.43 -23.37 -9.30
N GLU A 208 -2.28 -23.73 -10.57
CA GLU A 208 -2.54 -22.83 -11.70
C GLU A 208 -3.90 -23.17 -12.34
N ILE A 209 -4.76 -22.15 -12.49
CA ILE A 209 -5.99 -22.26 -13.26
C ILE A 209 -5.59 -22.13 -14.74
N THR A 210 -5.86 -23.16 -15.54
CA THR A 210 -5.57 -23.14 -16.96
C THR A 210 -6.44 -22.11 -17.66
N GLU A 211 -5.85 -21.31 -18.52
CA GLU A 211 -6.57 -20.35 -19.34
C GLU A 211 -7.43 -21.07 -20.37
N ASP A 212 -8.69 -20.63 -20.56
CA ASP A 212 -9.62 -21.22 -21.56
C ASP A 212 -9.22 -20.85 -23.00
N PHE A 213 -8.45 -19.79 -23.18
CA PHE A 213 -8.02 -19.28 -24.49
C PHE A 213 -6.50 -19.06 -24.49
N ALA A 214 -5.88 -19.32 -25.63
CA ALA A 214 -4.46 -19.01 -25.81
C ALA A 214 -4.20 -17.51 -25.64
N GLU A 215 -3.11 -17.17 -24.99
CA GLU A 215 -2.66 -15.78 -24.87
C GLU A 215 -2.52 -15.15 -26.25
N ASP A 216 -3.22 -14.04 -26.48
CA ASP A 216 -3.03 -13.24 -27.67
C ASP A 216 -1.72 -12.46 -27.50
N SER A 217 -0.63 -13.01 -28.06
CA SER A 217 0.74 -12.53 -27.86
C SER A 217 1.00 -11.13 -28.47
N GLU A 218 0.02 -10.54 -29.14
CA GLU A 218 0.13 -9.24 -29.78
C GLU A 218 -0.38 -8.06 -28.94
N VAL A 219 -0.95 -8.32 -27.74
CA VAL A 219 -1.43 -7.24 -26.84
C VAL A 219 -0.38 -6.98 -25.77
N GLU A 220 0.52 -6.03 -26.03
CA GLU A 220 1.57 -5.59 -25.08
C GLU A 220 1.00 -4.98 -23.78
N ASP A 221 -0.21 -4.41 -23.80
CA ASP A 221 -0.89 -3.82 -22.64
C ASP A 221 -2.31 -4.41 -22.55
N LYS A 222 -2.48 -5.53 -21.81
CA LYS A 222 -3.81 -6.00 -21.44
C LYS A 222 -4.44 -5.01 -20.47
N PRO A 223 -5.59 -4.38 -20.79
CA PRO A 223 -6.23 -3.48 -19.85
C PRO A 223 -6.63 -4.25 -18.59
N ASN A 224 -6.35 -3.66 -17.43
CA ASN A 224 -6.85 -4.20 -16.17
C ASN A 224 -8.37 -4.25 -16.21
N GLY A 225 -8.92 -5.44 -15.98
CA GLY A 225 -10.37 -5.63 -15.88
C GLY A 225 -10.81 -5.64 -14.43
N SER A 226 -11.99 -5.15 -14.18
CA SER A 226 -12.70 -5.36 -12.92
C SER A 226 -14.03 -6.02 -13.20
N PHE A 227 -14.48 -6.87 -12.29
CA PHE A 227 -15.81 -7.45 -12.37
C PHE A 227 -16.48 -7.37 -10.99
N GLU A 228 -17.79 -7.21 -11.00
CA GLU A 228 -18.61 -7.20 -9.81
C GLU A 228 -19.53 -8.44 -9.84
N LEU A 229 -19.53 -9.17 -8.72
CA LEU A 229 -20.40 -10.33 -8.55
C LEU A 229 -21.48 -10.02 -7.51
N SER A 230 -22.73 -10.23 -7.89
CA SER A 230 -23.84 -10.20 -6.94
C SER A 230 -24.09 -11.59 -6.37
N THR A 231 -24.32 -11.67 -5.06
CA THR A 231 -24.75 -12.92 -4.41
C THR A 231 -26.17 -13.34 -4.80
N ASN A 232 -26.92 -12.45 -5.48
CA ASN A 232 -28.34 -12.64 -5.84
C ASN A 232 -29.21 -13.03 -4.63
N GLY A 233 -28.89 -12.54 -3.45
CA GLY A 233 -29.59 -12.83 -2.20
C GLY A 233 -29.38 -14.24 -1.63
N LYS A 234 -28.42 -15.02 -2.16
CA LYS A 234 -28.12 -16.37 -1.66
C LYS A 234 -27.50 -16.34 -0.27
N PHE A 235 -26.77 -15.30 0.06
CA PHE A 235 -26.25 -15.02 1.40
C PHE A 235 -26.01 -13.52 1.56
N SER A 236 -26.04 -13.06 2.81
CA SER A 236 -25.81 -11.66 3.18
C SER A 236 -24.45 -11.49 3.87
N VAL A 237 -24.03 -10.26 4.07
CA VAL A 237 -22.87 -9.92 4.91
C VAL A 237 -23.05 -10.43 6.32
N GLU A 238 -24.28 -10.39 6.83
CA GLU A 238 -24.64 -10.86 8.16
C GLU A 238 -24.47 -12.39 8.28
N ASP A 239 -24.84 -13.15 7.27
CA ASP A 239 -24.64 -14.61 7.24
C ASP A 239 -23.16 -14.97 7.34
N VAL A 240 -22.30 -14.25 6.59
CA VAL A 240 -20.85 -14.46 6.63
C VAL A 240 -20.28 -14.11 8.01
N ARG A 241 -20.72 -13.00 8.61
CA ARG A 241 -20.29 -12.59 9.96
C ARG A 241 -20.70 -13.61 11.01
N ASN A 242 -21.95 -14.06 10.98
CA ASN A 242 -22.47 -15.03 11.94
C ASN A 242 -21.74 -16.37 11.80
N PHE A 243 -21.48 -16.84 10.59
CA PHE A 243 -20.69 -18.03 10.35
C PHE A 243 -19.26 -17.89 10.90
N ALA A 244 -18.60 -16.77 10.63
CA ALA A 244 -17.26 -16.49 11.10
C ALA A 244 -17.19 -16.47 12.63
N LEU A 245 -18.13 -15.78 13.30
CA LEU A 245 -18.23 -15.74 14.76
C LEU A 245 -18.47 -17.12 15.37
N ALA A 246 -19.39 -17.90 14.80
CA ALA A 246 -19.71 -19.23 15.28
C ALA A 246 -18.52 -20.21 15.20
N ASN A 247 -17.62 -19.98 14.26
CA ASN A 247 -16.42 -20.82 14.05
C ASN A 247 -15.13 -20.21 14.60
N GLN A 248 -15.19 -19.05 15.28
CA GLN A 248 -14.04 -18.33 15.85
C GLN A 248 -12.98 -18.00 14.79
N ILE A 249 -13.41 -17.64 13.58
CA ILE A 249 -12.57 -17.22 12.45
C ILE A 249 -12.99 -15.83 11.98
N THR A 250 -12.19 -15.23 11.10
CA THR A 250 -12.51 -13.93 10.49
C THR A 250 -13.33 -14.12 9.20
N PRO A 251 -14.13 -13.12 8.78
CA PRO A 251 -14.76 -13.12 7.46
C PRO A 251 -13.75 -13.33 6.32
N TYR A 252 -12.54 -12.78 6.45
CA TYR A 252 -11.43 -13.02 5.51
C TYR A 252 -11.11 -14.51 5.38
N THR A 253 -10.99 -15.23 6.49
CA THR A 253 -10.71 -16.68 6.50
C THR A 253 -11.83 -17.47 5.82
N VAL A 254 -13.09 -17.04 5.95
CA VAL A 254 -14.22 -17.68 5.25
C VAL A 254 -14.05 -17.55 3.73
N PHE A 255 -13.74 -16.35 3.24
CA PHE A 255 -13.55 -16.13 1.80
C PHE A 255 -12.30 -16.82 1.28
N LEU A 256 -11.20 -16.81 2.03
CA LEU A 256 -9.97 -17.51 1.66
C LEU A 256 -10.21 -19.01 1.49
N GLY A 257 -10.87 -19.65 2.46
CA GLY A 257 -11.19 -21.07 2.37
C GLY A 257 -12.16 -21.41 1.21
N ALA A 258 -13.12 -20.52 0.94
CA ALA A 258 -14.00 -20.69 -0.23
C ALA A 258 -13.23 -20.55 -1.57
N TYR A 259 -12.28 -19.62 -1.63
CA TYR A 259 -11.40 -19.45 -2.79
C TYR A 259 -10.51 -20.68 -3.01
N GLU A 260 -9.83 -21.17 -1.96
CA GLU A 260 -9.01 -22.37 -2.01
C GLU A 260 -9.82 -23.58 -2.47
N TYR A 261 -11.04 -23.75 -1.93
CA TYR A 261 -11.94 -24.81 -2.37
C TYR A 261 -12.29 -24.70 -3.85
N ALA A 262 -12.56 -23.49 -4.34
CA ALA A 262 -12.84 -23.26 -5.75
C ALA A 262 -11.62 -23.60 -6.63
N VAL A 263 -10.42 -23.14 -6.25
CA VAL A 263 -9.15 -23.48 -6.94
C VAL A 263 -8.96 -24.99 -6.99
N ALA A 264 -9.12 -25.71 -5.88
CA ALA A 264 -9.02 -27.16 -5.82
C ALA A 264 -9.98 -27.87 -6.81
N LYS A 265 -11.21 -27.34 -6.93
CA LYS A 265 -12.21 -27.88 -7.88
C LYS A 265 -11.85 -27.60 -9.33
N PHE A 266 -11.38 -26.40 -9.65
CA PHE A 266 -10.97 -26.03 -11.01
C PHE A 266 -9.72 -26.77 -11.46
N THR A 267 -8.74 -26.94 -10.58
CA THR A 267 -7.47 -27.62 -10.90
C THR A 267 -7.55 -29.14 -10.73
N ASN A 268 -8.64 -29.67 -10.15
CA ASN A 268 -8.79 -31.08 -9.77
C ASN A 268 -7.63 -31.59 -8.88
N GLN A 269 -7.13 -30.72 -7.98
CA GLN A 269 -6.08 -31.03 -7.03
C GLN A 269 -6.65 -31.26 -5.63
N SER A 270 -6.05 -32.18 -4.86
CA SER A 270 -6.40 -32.40 -3.46
C SER A 270 -5.74 -31.40 -2.51
N GLU A 271 -4.63 -30.81 -2.95
CA GLU A 271 -3.87 -29.79 -2.21
C GLU A 271 -3.73 -28.56 -3.12
N THR A 272 -3.94 -27.39 -2.54
CA THR A 272 -3.82 -26.10 -3.24
C THR A 272 -2.96 -25.16 -2.44
N THR A 273 -2.25 -24.28 -3.13
CA THR A 273 -1.48 -23.20 -2.52
C THR A 273 -1.96 -21.88 -3.09
N VAL A 274 -2.37 -20.98 -2.20
CA VAL A 274 -2.75 -19.61 -2.55
C VAL A 274 -1.87 -18.62 -1.81
N CYS A 275 -1.45 -17.57 -2.49
CA CYS A 275 -0.74 -16.46 -1.89
C CYS A 275 -1.74 -15.45 -1.32
N THR A 276 -1.47 -15.00 -0.11
CA THR A 276 -2.25 -13.95 0.53
C THR A 276 -1.35 -12.85 1.06
N VAL A 277 -1.92 -11.68 1.26
CA VAL A 277 -1.19 -10.48 1.74
C VAL A 277 -1.59 -10.21 3.19
N THR A 278 -0.61 -9.91 4.02
CA THR A 278 -0.82 -9.39 5.38
C THR A 278 -0.29 -7.96 5.45
N HIS A 279 -0.86 -7.15 6.34
CA HIS A 279 -0.41 -5.76 6.49
C HIS A 279 0.98 -5.63 7.15
N GLY A 280 1.55 -6.72 7.71
CA GLY A 280 2.90 -6.73 8.29
C GLY A 280 3.08 -5.81 9.50
N ARG A 281 2.01 -5.28 10.09
CA ARG A 281 2.08 -4.38 11.25
C ARG A 281 2.06 -5.18 12.54
N PHE A 282 2.84 -4.73 13.50
CA PHE A 282 2.86 -5.29 14.85
C PHE A 282 1.88 -4.48 15.72
N ASP A 283 0.80 -5.09 16.14
CA ASP A 283 -0.18 -4.51 17.09
C ASP A 283 0.29 -4.70 18.54
#